data_fdb71632ab60775ed7c0f1bb71354d74
#
_entry.id   fdb71632ab60775ed7c0f1bb71354d74
#
_cell.length_a   1.000
_cell.length_b   1.000
_cell.length_c   1.000
_cell.angle_alpha   90.00
_cell.angle_beta   90.00
_cell.angle_gamma   90.00
#
_symmetry.space_group_name_H-M   'P 1'
#
loop_
_entity.id
_entity.type
_entity.pdbx_description
1 polymer ?
#
loop_
_entity_poly.entity_id
_entity_poly.type
_entity_poly.pdbx_seq_one_letter_code
_entity_poly.pdbx_strand_id
1 'polypeptide(L)'
;MSFNFIQLSGDFMRVYDKSVIKVNASTENGRVVLDTEGPLSPVAKPIIKRINKIFLEEKPIYSDEDNIIFSTWAPPMPGEIFNRMISAQVASILKKRVPDQFSIGITTHCPYDCIHCGAAGTVADPIVTFDEVNSAIQQAIDLGSYYIAFDGGETLLRKDFEQMVAKVDKKRAVVSCFTSGFSLTEQRARDLKAAGLFAAHLSLDSPNEAEHDRVRGTEGAFQNTLQGIRHFVNAGVLADLFVVVSPHNIDDLDGFYNFAADMGMQELSIYEIIAVGRWMDHEDEVITSKDVDRLGKFQKSMNKKEDGPRVTSFPNFMGPDEFGCFAGRRWMHTTAGGDVLPCAYTPLSFGNIREENLAAIWERMGKHEAYNCSAEYCMMRNPEFRSKYIRTIPEGTQLPVRLDKTIH
;
A
#
# COMPACT_ATOMS: atom_id res chain seq x y z
N MET A 1 6.89 -5.83 25.19
CA MET A 1 8.31 -6.19 25.12
C MET A 1 9.03 -4.98 24.55
N SER A 2 9.93 -4.35 25.29
CA SER A 2 10.76 -3.26 24.80
C SER A 2 11.71 -3.83 23.74
N PHE A 3 11.58 -3.37 22.50
CA PHE A 3 12.54 -3.70 21.45
C PHE A 3 13.84 -2.93 21.72
N ASN A 4 14.85 -3.64 22.16
CA ASN A 4 16.20 -3.09 22.25
C ASN A 4 16.79 -3.04 20.84
N PHE A 5 17.07 -1.86 20.36
CA PHE A 5 17.94 -1.67 19.20
C PHE A 5 19.34 -2.18 19.55
N ILE A 6 19.72 -3.31 18.94
CA ILE A 6 21.08 -3.80 19.01
C ILE A 6 21.91 -2.98 18.01
N GLN A 7 22.92 -2.29 18.51
CA GLN A 7 23.89 -1.58 17.72
C GLN A 7 24.74 -2.60 16.97
N LEU A 8 24.45 -2.83 15.69
CA LEU A 8 25.26 -3.70 14.83
C LEU A 8 26.62 -3.06 14.62
N SER A 9 27.65 -3.72 15.12
CA SER A 9 29.05 -3.37 14.88
C SER A 9 29.49 -3.87 13.52
N GLY A 10 29.58 -2.99 12.52
CA GLY A 10 30.54 -3.12 11.41
C GLY A 10 30.40 -4.23 10.37
N ASP A 11 29.46 -5.18 10.51
CA ASP A 11 29.30 -6.28 9.55
C ASP A 11 28.28 -5.91 8.48
N PHE A 12 28.68 -6.04 7.21
CA PHE A 12 27.82 -5.80 6.05
C PHE A 12 26.96 -7.02 5.77
N MET A 13 25.65 -6.80 5.71
CA MET A 13 24.69 -7.82 5.24
C MET A 13 24.61 -7.78 3.72
N ARG A 14 24.80 -8.90 3.03
CA ARG A 14 24.58 -9.02 1.58
C ARG A 14 23.09 -9.08 1.26
N VAL A 15 22.51 -7.98 0.75
CA VAL A 15 21.08 -7.87 0.48
C VAL A 15 20.71 -8.18 -0.97
N TYR A 16 21.67 -8.13 -1.90
CA TYR A 16 21.47 -8.52 -3.29
C TYR A 16 22.76 -9.10 -3.87
N ASP A 17 22.69 -10.25 -4.54
CA ASP A 17 23.85 -10.90 -5.13
C ASP A 17 23.54 -11.41 -6.54
N LYS A 18 24.14 -10.79 -7.53
CA LYS A 18 24.21 -11.25 -8.92
C LYS A 18 25.65 -11.12 -9.40
N SER A 19 26.04 -11.95 -10.39
CA SER A 19 27.41 -12.05 -10.90
C SER A 19 28.03 -10.69 -11.28
N VAL A 20 27.21 -9.73 -11.71
CA VAL A 20 27.70 -8.43 -12.21
C VAL A 20 27.57 -7.29 -11.21
N ILE A 21 26.75 -7.47 -10.16
CA ILE A 21 26.54 -6.49 -9.09
C ILE A 21 26.10 -7.16 -7.80
N LYS A 22 26.65 -6.71 -6.69
CA LYS A 22 26.27 -7.08 -5.34
C LYS A 22 25.93 -5.82 -4.58
N VAL A 23 24.92 -5.88 -3.71
CA VAL A 23 24.55 -4.77 -2.82
C VAL A 23 24.65 -5.26 -1.39
N ASN A 24 25.38 -4.51 -0.58
CA ASN A 24 25.52 -4.73 0.85
C ASN A 24 24.72 -3.69 1.60
N ALA A 25 24.12 -4.06 2.71
CA ALA A 25 23.48 -3.15 3.65
C ALA A 25 24.22 -3.19 4.99
N SER A 26 24.34 -2.07 5.64
CA SER A 26 24.77 -1.94 7.04
C SER A 26 23.82 -1.01 7.77
N THR A 27 23.83 -1.05 9.09
CA THR A 27 23.10 -0.09 9.91
C THR A 27 24.09 0.82 10.61
N GLU A 28 24.06 2.12 10.32
CA GLU A 28 24.87 3.14 10.94
C GLU A 28 23.97 4.11 11.71
N ASN A 29 24.16 4.21 13.04
CA ASN A 29 23.32 5.07 13.91
C ASN A 29 21.81 4.86 13.71
N GLY A 30 21.36 3.59 13.60
CA GLY A 30 19.95 3.22 13.37
C GLY A 30 19.43 3.54 11.96
N ARG A 31 20.34 3.84 11.01
CA ARG A 31 20.00 4.12 9.60
C ARG A 31 20.59 3.07 8.69
N VAL A 32 19.85 2.71 7.65
CA VAL A 32 20.33 1.77 6.64
C VAL A 32 21.24 2.49 5.65
N VAL A 33 22.41 1.91 5.40
CA VAL A 33 23.35 2.38 4.37
C VAL A 33 23.63 1.24 3.41
N LEU A 34 23.51 1.50 2.13
CA LEU A 34 23.80 0.54 1.06
C LEU A 34 25.15 0.86 0.41
N ASP A 35 25.89 -0.19 0.06
CA ASP A 35 27.09 -0.10 -0.80
C ASP A 35 27.04 -1.16 -1.88
N THR A 36 27.85 -0.99 -2.93
CA THR A 36 27.85 -1.89 -4.10
C THR A 36 29.24 -2.35 -4.47
N GLU A 37 29.34 -3.62 -4.87
CA GLU A 37 30.52 -4.28 -5.41
C GLU A 37 30.23 -4.90 -6.79
N GLY A 38 31.29 -5.17 -7.55
CA GLY A 38 31.25 -5.86 -8.84
C GLY A 38 31.35 -4.94 -10.05
N PRO A 39 31.40 -5.53 -11.27
CA PRO A 39 31.66 -4.78 -12.52
C PRO A 39 30.68 -3.65 -12.80
N LEU A 40 29.41 -3.78 -12.42
CA LEU A 40 28.41 -2.74 -12.62
C LEU A 40 28.27 -1.76 -11.45
N SER A 41 29.11 -1.89 -10.39
CA SER A 41 29.09 -0.96 -9.27
C SER A 41 29.24 0.51 -9.67
N PRO A 42 30.14 0.90 -10.61
CA PRO A 42 30.26 2.29 -11.04
C PRO A 42 28.95 2.87 -11.63
N VAL A 43 28.17 2.04 -12.34
CA VAL A 43 26.88 2.44 -12.93
C VAL A 43 25.78 2.51 -11.86
N ALA A 44 25.83 1.65 -10.85
CA ALA A 44 24.86 1.59 -9.78
C ALA A 44 25.08 2.66 -8.69
N LYS A 45 26.32 3.10 -8.45
CA LYS A 45 26.65 4.08 -7.40
C LYS A 45 25.77 5.33 -7.36
N PRO A 46 25.42 6.00 -8.48
CA PRO A 46 24.52 7.16 -8.43
C PRO A 46 23.12 6.81 -7.89
N ILE A 47 22.61 5.63 -8.24
CA ILE A 47 21.29 5.13 -7.78
C ILE A 47 21.38 4.83 -6.29
N ILE A 48 22.40 4.10 -5.86
CA ILE A 48 22.63 3.77 -4.45
C ILE A 48 22.80 5.04 -3.61
N LYS A 49 23.53 6.03 -4.13
CA LYS A 49 23.67 7.33 -3.44
C LYS A 49 22.32 8.03 -3.24
N ARG A 50 21.40 7.94 -4.23
CA ARG A 50 20.05 8.50 -4.11
C ARG A 50 19.23 7.72 -3.07
N ILE A 51 19.30 6.39 -3.08
CA ILE A 51 18.63 5.53 -2.11
C ILE A 51 19.15 5.82 -0.69
N ASN A 52 20.46 5.88 -0.52
CA ASN A 52 21.08 6.20 0.77
C ASN A 52 20.66 7.57 1.31
N LYS A 53 20.47 8.57 0.43
CA LYS A 53 19.94 9.87 0.86
C LYS A 53 18.56 9.72 1.50
N ILE A 54 17.68 8.86 0.94
CA ILE A 54 16.36 8.55 1.50
C ILE A 54 16.53 7.78 2.81
N PHE A 55 17.33 6.73 2.83
CA PHE A 55 17.53 5.87 4.01
C PHE A 55 18.19 6.58 5.19
N LEU A 56 19.02 7.59 4.94
CA LEU A 56 19.63 8.41 6.01
C LEU A 56 18.62 9.38 6.65
N GLU A 57 17.58 9.78 5.92
CA GLU A 57 16.52 10.64 6.45
C GLU A 57 15.39 9.85 7.13
N GLU A 58 15.38 8.52 6.98
CA GLU A 58 14.31 7.65 7.43
C GLU A 58 14.82 6.46 8.25
N LYS A 59 13.98 5.89 9.11
CA LYS A 59 14.32 4.72 9.93
C LYS A 59 13.62 3.46 9.43
N PRO A 60 14.23 2.27 9.54
CA PRO A 60 13.54 1.00 9.37
C PRO A 60 12.55 0.77 10.52
N ILE A 61 11.51 -0.03 10.27
CA ILE A 61 10.55 -0.45 11.32
C ILE A 61 11.09 -1.60 12.17
N TYR A 62 12.08 -2.32 11.65
CA TYR A 62 12.75 -3.42 12.34
C TYR A 62 14.13 -3.66 11.73
N SER A 63 15.14 -3.94 12.57
CA SER A 63 16.43 -4.46 12.13
C SER A 63 17.06 -5.34 13.21
N ASP A 64 17.65 -6.47 12.78
CA ASP A 64 18.51 -7.34 13.57
C ASP A 64 19.73 -7.78 12.73
N GLU A 65 20.49 -8.79 13.20
CA GLU A 65 21.69 -9.28 12.52
C GLU A 65 21.40 -9.90 11.16
N ASP A 66 20.21 -10.47 10.96
CA ASP A 66 19.84 -11.24 9.78
C ASP A 66 18.86 -10.52 8.86
N ASN A 67 18.09 -9.56 9.37
CA ASN A 67 16.97 -8.95 8.64
C ASN A 67 16.84 -7.44 8.90
N ILE A 68 16.49 -6.72 7.84
CA ILE A 68 16.03 -5.34 7.91
C ILE A 68 14.65 -5.25 7.26
N ILE A 69 13.65 -4.76 7.99
CA ILE A 69 12.34 -4.42 7.44
C ILE A 69 12.23 -2.90 7.44
N PHE A 70 12.28 -2.31 6.27
CA PHE A 70 12.30 -0.87 6.15
C PHE A 70 10.91 -0.24 6.35
N SER A 71 9.87 -0.92 5.86
CA SER A 71 8.48 -0.46 5.91
C SER A 71 7.54 -1.66 5.81
N THR A 72 6.31 -1.52 6.28
CA THR A 72 5.22 -2.49 6.05
C THR A 72 4.87 -2.63 4.55
N TRP A 73 5.34 -1.70 3.72
CA TRP A 73 5.12 -1.63 2.27
C TRP A 73 6.30 -2.18 1.46
N ALA A 74 7.35 -2.63 2.12
CA ALA A 74 8.54 -3.18 1.47
C ALA A 74 8.86 -4.57 2.00
N PRO A 75 9.33 -5.50 1.14
CA PRO A 75 9.75 -6.80 1.58
C PRO A 75 10.96 -6.71 2.50
N PRO A 76 11.12 -7.67 3.43
CA PRO A 76 12.33 -7.80 4.24
C PRO A 76 13.58 -7.96 3.37
N MET A 77 14.69 -7.39 3.81
CA MET A 77 16.01 -7.60 3.21
C MET A 77 16.96 -8.25 4.23
N PRO A 78 17.78 -9.20 3.76
CA PRO A 78 17.84 -9.76 2.41
C PRO A 78 16.67 -10.71 2.12
N GLY A 79 16.50 -11.12 0.85
CA GLY A 79 15.54 -12.15 0.49
C GLY A 79 15.18 -12.19 -0.99
N GLU A 80 14.56 -13.29 -1.41
CA GLU A 80 14.14 -13.44 -2.81
C GLU A 80 13.11 -12.38 -3.22
N ILE A 81 12.19 -12.02 -2.31
CA ILE A 81 11.18 -10.99 -2.57
C ILE A 81 11.84 -9.61 -2.73
N PHE A 82 12.84 -9.30 -1.88
CA PHE A 82 13.62 -8.07 -2.03
C PHE A 82 14.37 -8.04 -3.39
N ASN A 83 14.94 -9.16 -3.81
CA ASN A 83 15.58 -9.27 -5.13
C ASN A 83 14.57 -9.02 -6.27
N ARG A 84 13.31 -9.47 -6.12
CA ARG A 84 12.24 -9.17 -7.08
C ARG A 84 11.91 -7.68 -7.11
N MET A 85 11.82 -7.03 -5.93
CA MET A 85 11.62 -5.58 -5.83
C MET A 85 12.74 -4.83 -6.57
N ILE A 86 14.01 -5.15 -6.32
CA ILE A 86 15.14 -4.54 -7.04
C ILE A 86 15.05 -4.78 -8.55
N SER A 87 14.69 -6.00 -8.95
CA SER A 87 14.53 -6.33 -10.38
C SER A 87 13.42 -5.51 -11.05
N ALA A 88 12.31 -5.26 -10.35
CA ALA A 88 11.23 -4.40 -10.83
C ALA A 88 11.66 -2.93 -10.94
N GLN A 89 12.47 -2.42 -9.99
CA GLN A 89 13.06 -1.07 -10.09
C GLN A 89 13.98 -0.95 -11.31
N VAL A 90 14.85 -1.94 -11.53
CA VAL A 90 15.72 -1.97 -12.71
C VAL A 90 14.89 -2.03 -14.02
N ALA A 91 13.83 -2.84 -14.04
CA ALA A 91 12.92 -2.90 -15.18
C ALA A 91 12.27 -1.53 -15.48
N SER A 92 11.86 -0.81 -14.44
CA SER A 92 11.31 0.55 -14.57
C SER A 92 12.31 1.53 -15.17
N ILE A 93 13.58 1.49 -14.77
CA ILE A 93 14.66 2.29 -15.37
C ILE A 93 14.82 1.97 -16.85
N LEU A 94 14.67 0.70 -17.22
CA LEU A 94 14.69 0.23 -18.62
C LEU A 94 13.37 0.46 -19.37
N LYS A 95 12.46 1.26 -18.81
CA LYS A 95 11.13 1.57 -19.35
C LYS A 95 10.24 0.33 -19.57
N LYS A 96 10.49 -0.75 -18.83
CA LYS A 96 9.62 -1.92 -18.78
C LYS A 96 8.61 -1.75 -17.65
N ARG A 97 7.34 -1.96 -17.96
CA ARG A 97 6.27 -1.86 -16.95
C ARG A 97 6.13 -3.19 -16.21
N VAL A 98 6.27 -3.13 -14.89
CA VAL A 98 6.04 -4.26 -13.97
C VAL A 98 5.06 -3.78 -12.91
N PRO A 99 3.96 -4.51 -12.64
CA PRO A 99 3.08 -4.16 -11.53
C PRO A 99 3.75 -4.60 -10.22
N ASP A 100 4.43 -3.68 -9.55
CA ASP A 100 5.10 -3.94 -8.26
C ASP A 100 4.10 -4.43 -7.20
N GLN A 101 2.95 -3.75 -7.15
CA GLN A 101 1.86 -3.97 -6.21
C GLN A 101 0.61 -4.44 -6.95
N PHE A 102 0.01 -5.49 -6.44
CA PHE A 102 -1.32 -5.94 -6.82
C PHE A 102 -2.23 -5.93 -5.60
N SER A 103 -3.33 -5.19 -5.65
CA SER A 103 -4.37 -5.25 -4.63
C SER A 103 -5.65 -5.87 -5.18
N ILE A 104 -6.38 -6.55 -4.31
CA ILE A 104 -7.63 -7.22 -4.70
C ILE A 104 -8.70 -7.09 -3.63
N GLY A 105 -9.83 -6.50 -4.04
CA GLY A 105 -11.06 -6.51 -3.26
C GLY A 105 -11.66 -7.92 -3.24
N ILE A 106 -11.80 -8.49 -2.05
CA ILE A 106 -12.32 -9.86 -1.90
C ILE A 106 -13.77 -9.92 -1.45
N THR A 107 -14.36 -8.79 -1.07
CA THR A 107 -15.76 -8.65 -0.66
C THR A 107 -16.20 -7.20 -0.75
N THR A 108 -17.50 -6.98 -0.93
CA THR A 108 -18.14 -5.67 -0.78
C THR A 108 -18.83 -5.51 0.57
N HIS A 109 -18.95 -6.61 1.36
CA HIS A 109 -19.56 -6.56 2.66
C HIS A 109 -18.69 -5.82 3.65
N CYS A 110 -19.29 -4.85 4.36
CA CYS A 110 -18.64 -4.07 5.40
C CYS A 110 -19.66 -3.77 6.51
N PRO A 111 -19.25 -3.81 7.80
CA PRO A 111 -20.14 -3.46 8.90
C PRO A 111 -20.28 -1.95 9.07
N TYR A 112 -19.52 -1.14 8.31
CA TYR A 112 -19.42 0.31 8.47
C TYR A 112 -19.99 1.07 7.26
N ASP A 113 -20.43 2.29 7.52
CA ASP A 113 -20.99 3.21 6.53
C ASP A 113 -20.17 4.51 6.42
N CYS A 114 -18.85 4.37 6.22
CA CYS A 114 -17.90 5.47 6.25
C CYS A 114 -18.27 6.58 5.28
N ILE A 115 -18.22 7.83 5.75
CA ILE A 115 -18.59 9.01 4.93
C ILE A 115 -17.71 9.22 3.70
N HIS A 116 -16.47 8.71 3.72
CA HIS A 116 -15.44 8.88 2.68
C HIS A 116 -15.10 7.55 1.96
N CYS A 117 -15.96 6.52 2.07
CA CYS A 117 -15.65 5.20 1.51
C CYS A 117 -15.43 5.26 -0.01
N GLY A 118 -14.18 5.04 -0.44
CA GLY A 118 -13.82 5.03 -1.86
C GLY A 118 -14.35 3.83 -2.64
N ALA A 119 -14.65 2.70 -1.95
CA ALA A 119 -15.21 1.50 -2.56
C ALA A 119 -16.74 1.52 -2.64
N ALA A 120 -17.40 2.53 -2.06
CA ALA A 120 -18.86 2.66 -2.13
C ALA A 120 -19.32 2.86 -3.58
N GLY A 121 -20.44 2.22 -3.91
CA GLY A 121 -21.00 2.24 -5.27
C GLY A 121 -20.37 1.21 -6.22
N THR A 122 -19.29 0.53 -5.81
CA THR A 122 -18.75 -0.60 -6.58
C THR A 122 -19.70 -1.79 -6.46
N VAL A 123 -20.22 -2.24 -7.58
CA VAL A 123 -21.08 -3.42 -7.63
C VAL A 123 -20.22 -4.67 -7.88
N ALA A 124 -20.48 -5.70 -7.10
CA ALA A 124 -19.87 -7.01 -7.26
C ALA A 124 -20.93 -8.11 -7.03
N ASP A 125 -21.58 -8.52 -8.11
CA ASP A 125 -22.49 -9.64 -8.11
C ASP A 125 -22.26 -10.46 -9.40
N PRO A 126 -21.69 -11.66 -9.29
CA PRO A 126 -21.20 -12.29 -8.06
C PRO A 126 -19.86 -11.74 -7.58
N ILE A 127 -19.60 -11.84 -6.26
CA ILE A 127 -18.28 -11.59 -5.67
C ILE A 127 -17.28 -12.64 -6.16
N VAL A 128 -16.01 -12.25 -6.34
CA VAL A 128 -14.92 -13.16 -6.73
C VAL A 128 -14.81 -14.38 -5.81
N THR A 129 -14.68 -15.54 -6.39
CA THR A 129 -14.50 -16.80 -5.70
C THR A 129 -13.08 -16.97 -5.18
N PHE A 130 -12.86 -17.94 -4.29
CA PHE A 130 -11.53 -18.31 -3.82
C PHE A 130 -10.56 -18.63 -4.97
N ASP A 131 -11.01 -19.41 -5.96
CA ASP A 131 -10.17 -19.81 -7.09
C ASP A 131 -9.87 -18.65 -8.04
N GLU A 132 -10.82 -17.75 -8.28
CA GLU A 132 -10.60 -16.53 -9.07
C GLU A 132 -9.59 -15.60 -8.41
N VAL A 133 -9.68 -15.41 -7.08
CA VAL A 133 -8.71 -14.64 -6.30
C VAL A 133 -7.31 -15.24 -6.41
N ASN A 134 -7.17 -16.54 -6.18
CA ASN A 134 -5.88 -17.22 -6.26
C ASN A 134 -5.29 -17.17 -7.67
N SER A 135 -6.11 -17.36 -8.71
CA SER A 135 -5.68 -17.26 -10.10
C SER A 135 -5.18 -15.84 -10.42
N ALA A 136 -5.91 -14.80 -10.02
CA ALA A 136 -5.52 -13.41 -10.24
C ALA A 136 -4.19 -13.08 -9.53
N ILE A 137 -4.03 -13.49 -8.26
CA ILE A 137 -2.79 -13.30 -7.50
C ILE A 137 -1.61 -14.01 -8.16
N GLN A 138 -1.80 -15.27 -8.60
CA GLN A 138 -0.73 -15.99 -9.28
C GLN A 138 -0.31 -15.29 -10.58
N GLN A 139 -1.26 -14.83 -11.40
CA GLN A 139 -0.99 -14.08 -12.62
C GLN A 139 -0.25 -12.76 -12.31
N ALA A 140 -0.63 -12.04 -11.25
CA ALA A 140 0.04 -10.81 -10.83
C ALA A 140 1.50 -11.08 -10.40
N ILE A 141 1.73 -12.15 -9.62
CA ILE A 141 3.08 -12.59 -9.22
C ILE A 141 3.92 -12.96 -10.46
N ASP A 142 3.34 -13.62 -11.45
CA ASP A 142 4.02 -13.99 -12.70
C ASP A 142 4.35 -12.76 -13.56
N LEU A 143 3.55 -11.70 -13.50
CA LEU A 143 3.83 -10.39 -14.11
C LEU A 143 4.93 -9.61 -13.37
N GLY A 144 5.30 -10.04 -12.17
CA GLY A 144 6.39 -9.43 -11.40
C GLY A 144 5.98 -8.83 -10.07
N SER A 145 4.69 -8.83 -9.70
CA SER A 145 4.24 -8.31 -8.41
C SER A 145 4.94 -9.02 -7.26
N TYR A 146 5.41 -8.25 -6.31
CA TYR A 146 6.05 -8.74 -5.09
C TYR A 146 5.32 -8.29 -3.82
N TYR A 147 4.30 -7.47 -3.95
CA TYR A 147 3.44 -6.99 -2.87
C TYR A 147 1.97 -7.27 -3.21
N ILE A 148 1.33 -8.12 -2.43
CA ILE A 148 -0.07 -8.49 -2.57
C ILE A 148 -0.85 -7.90 -1.41
N ALA A 149 -1.86 -7.08 -1.70
CA ALA A 149 -2.73 -6.48 -0.70
C ALA A 149 -4.17 -6.93 -0.88
N PHE A 150 -4.77 -7.46 0.18
CA PHE A 150 -6.20 -7.74 0.22
C PHE A 150 -6.97 -6.53 0.75
N ASP A 151 -8.05 -6.17 0.08
CA ASP A 151 -8.93 -5.07 0.46
C ASP A 151 -10.41 -5.37 0.11
N GLY A 152 -11.23 -4.34 -0.01
CA GLY A 152 -12.64 -4.44 -0.38
C GLY A 152 -13.54 -3.69 0.59
N GLY A 153 -14.59 -4.36 1.09
CA GLY A 153 -15.36 -3.92 2.25
C GLY A 153 -14.55 -4.15 3.53
N GLU A 154 -14.93 -5.16 4.34
CA GLU A 154 -14.10 -5.60 5.47
C GLU A 154 -13.54 -6.99 5.17
N THR A 155 -12.23 -7.09 5.01
CA THR A 155 -11.54 -8.35 4.64
C THR A 155 -11.76 -9.46 5.64
N LEU A 156 -11.87 -9.13 6.93
CA LEU A 156 -12.08 -10.10 8.01
C LEU A 156 -13.49 -10.71 8.01
N LEU A 157 -14.44 -10.17 7.25
CA LEU A 157 -15.74 -10.82 7.06
C LEU A 157 -15.66 -12.02 6.10
N ARG A 158 -14.62 -12.12 5.31
CA ARG A 158 -14.40 -13.24 4.40
C ARG A 158 -13.95 -14.47 5.19
N LYS A 159 -14.74 -15.57 5.13
CA LYS A 159 -14.51 -16.78 5.95
C LYS A 159 -13.30 -17.62 5.49
N ASP A 160 -12.94 -17.53 4.23
CA ASP A 160 -11.82 -18.23 3.61
C ASP A 160 -10.56 -17.34 3.48
N PHE A 161 -10.50 -16.21 4.22
CA PHE A 161 -9.42 -15.23 4.11
C PHE A 161 -8.07 -15.81 4.52
N GLU A 162 -7.98 -16.56 5.62
CA GLU A 162 -6.77 -17.24 6.07
C GLU A 162 -6.23 -18.21 5.02
N GLN A 163 -7.14 -18.90 4.32
CA GLN A 163 -6.77 -19.82 3.24
C GLN A 163 -6.22 -19.04 2.02
N MET A 164 -6.82 -17.91 1.66
CA MET A 164 -6.31 -17.01 0.61
C MET A 164 -4.91 -16.52 0.95
N VAL A 165 -4.69 -16.04 2.18
CA VAL A 165 -3.37 -15.62 2.66
C VAL A 165 -2.37 -16.79 2.56
N ALA A 166 -2.73 -17.97 3.05
CA ALA A 166 -1.85 -19.15 3.01
C ALA A 166 -1.47 -19.58 1.58
N LYS A 167 -2.36 -19.37 0.61
CA LYS A 167 -2.17 -19.80 -0.78
C LYS A 167 -1.15 -18.95 -1.56
N VAL A 168 -0.93 -17.70 -1.15
CA VAL A 168 0.07 -16.84 -1.81
C VAL A 168 1.48 -17.42 -1.65
N ASP A 169 2.27 -17.43 -2.71
CA ASP A 169 3.68 -17.86 -2.68
C ASP A 169 4.56 -16.85 -1.91
N LYS A 170 4.85 -17.19 -0.64
CA LYS A 170 5.66 -16.36 0.29
C LYS A 170 7.14 -16.29 -0.07
N LYS A 171 7.60 -17.03 -1.09
CA LYS A 171 8.95 -16.86 -1.65
C LYS A 171 8.99 -15.77 -2.71
N ARG A 172 7.83 -15.41 -3.27
CA ARG A 172 7.74 -14.47 -4.40
C ARG A 172 7.04 -13.17 -4.05
N ALA A 173 6.21 -13.14 -3.00
CA ALA A 173 5.49 -11.93 -2.59
C ALA A 173 5.26 -11.87 -1.09
N VAL A 174 5.27 -10.66 -0.51
CA VAL A 174 4.71 -10.36 0.80
C VAL A 174 3.20 -10.15 0.68
N VAL A 175 2.49 -10.39 1.78
CA VAL A 175 1.03 -10.32 1.82
C VAL A 175 0.59 -9.35 2.91
N SER A 176 -0.28 -8.42 2.57
CA SER A 176 -0.90 -7.51 3.52
C SER A 176 -2.42 -7.49 3.39
N CYS A 177 -3.11 -6.89 4.35
CA CYS A 177 -4.54 -6.62 4.27
C CYS A 177 -4.89 -5.25 4.83
N PHE A 178 -5.94 -4.67 4.26
CA PHE A 178 -6.62 -3.52 4.84
C PHE A 178 -7.82 -3.98 5.65
N THR A 179 -7.97 -3.46 6.85
CA THR A 179 -9.05 -3.83 7.75
C THR A 179 -9.34 -2.72 8.76
N SER A 180 -10.55 -2.71 9.26
CA SER A 180 -10.94 -1.91 10.43
C SER A 180 -10.67 -2.65 11.74
N GLY A 181 -10.25 -3.92 11.69
CA GLY A 181 -10.13 -4.78 12.88
C GLY A 181 -11.44 -5.41 13.34
N PHE A 182 -12.53 -5.21 12.62
CA PHE A 182 -13.86 -5.70 13.02
C PHE A 182 -13.87 -7.19 13.30
N SER A 183 -14.35 -7.56 14.48
CA SER A 183 -14.51 -8.97 14.92
C SER A 183 -13.23 -9.81 14.88
N LEU A 184 -12.06 -9.19 14.81
CA LEU A 184 -10.80 -9.92 14.92
C LEU A 184 -10.65 -10.48 16.34
N THR A 185 -10.41 -11.78 16.44
CA THR A 185 -10.05 -12.43 17.69
C THR A 185 -8.54 -12.65 17.76
N GLU A 186 -8.03 -12.82 18.98
CA GLU A 186 -6.61 -13.12 19.19
C GLU A 186 -6.18 -14.42 18.46
N GLN A 187 -7.04 -15.45 18.51
CA GLN A 187 -6.76 -16.70 17.78
C GLN A 187 -6.68 -16.47 16.28
N ARG A 188 -7.62 -15.72 15.71
CA ARG A 188 -7.65 -15.43 14.28
C ARG A 188 -6.45 -14.61 13.82
N ALA A 189 -5.97 -13.69 14.65
CA ALA A 189 -4.74 -12.94 14.38
C ALA A 189 -3.52 -13.87 14.34
N ARG A 190 -3.43 -14.86 15.27
CA ARG A 190 -2.39 -15.91 15.24
C ARG A 190 -2.48 -16.79 14.00
N ASP A 191 -3.69 -17.18 13.59
CA ASP A 191 -3.92 -18.00 12.40
C ASP A 191 -3.50 -17.26 11.13
N LEU A 192 -3.83 -15.97 11.01
CA LEU A 192 -3.39 -15.11 9.91
C LEU A 192 -1.85 -14.96 9.87
N LYS A 193 -1.22 -14.79 11.04
CA LYS A 193 0.26 -14.79 11.13
C LYS A 193 0.85 -16.11 10.67
N ALA A 194 0.29 -17.22 11.12
CA ALA A 194 0.73 -18.56 10.72
C ALA A 194 0.50 -18.83 9.22
N ALA A 195 -0.57 -18.27 8.64
CA ALA A 195 -0.82 -18.29 7.20
C ALA A 195 0.18 -17.44 6.39
N GLY A 196 0.97 -16.59 7.06
CA GLY A 196 2.01 -15.76 6.45
C GLY A 196 1.55 -14.34 6.12
N LEU A 197 0.56 -13.81 6.84
CA LEU A 197 0.24 -12.37 6.77
C LEU A 197 1.44 -11.56 7.26
N PHE A 198 1.99 -10.73 6.39
CA PHE A 198 3.17 -9.92 6.66
C PHE A 198 2.81 -8.64 7.42
N ALA A 199 1.80 -7.90 6.92
CA ALA A 199 1.35 -6.65 7.51
C ALA A 199 -0.18 -6.51 7.50
N ALA A 200 -0.72 -5.81 8.49
CA ALA A 200 -2.10 -5.38 8.55
C ALA A 200 -2.15 -3.85 8.60
N HIS A 201 -2.86 -3.24 7.64
CA HIS A 201 -3.11 -1.80 7.57
C HIS A 201 -4.45 -1.53 8.25
N LEU A 202 -4.40 -1.02 9.48
CA LEU A 202 -5.59 -0.78 10.30
C LEU A 202 -6.06 0.65 10.13
N SER A 203 -7.27 0.79 9.64
CA SER A 203 -7.84 2.09 9.29
C SER A 203 -8.34 2.84 10.51
N LEU A 204 -7.80 4.04 10.75
CA LEU A 204 -8.24 4.96 11.80
C LEU A 204 -8.43 6.36 11.23
N ASP A 205 -9.60 6.99 11.49
CA ASP A 205 -9.92 8.32 10.96
C ASP A 205 -9.76 9.43 11.99
N SER A 206 -9.72 9.09 13.27
CA SER A 206 -9.41 9.98 14.39
C SER A 206 -8.92 9.19 15.61
N PRO A 207 -7.95 9.73 16.39
CA PRO A 207 -7.63 9.20 17.72
C PRO A 207 -8.76 9.41 18.74
N ASN A 208 -9.73 10.29 18.45
CA ASN A 208 -10.91 10.50 19.25
C ASN A 208 -12.00 9.50 18.87
N GLU A 209 -12.50 8.72 19.86
CA GLU A 209 -13.50 7.67 19.67
C GLU A 209 -14.78 8.18 19.00
N ALA A 210 -15.37 9.26 19.55
CA ALA A 210 -16.64 9.78 19.04
C ALA A 210 -16.51 10.28 17.58
N GLU A 211 -15.38 10.89 17.23
CA GLU A 211 -15.11 11.35 15.87
C GLU A 211 -14.83 10.19 14.92
N HIS A 212 -14.07 9.18 15.35
CA HIS A 212 -13.86 7.98 14.55
C HIS A 212 -15.19 7.27 14.24
N ASP A 213 -16.01 7.04 15.26
CA ASP A 213 -17.32 6.39 15.13
C ASP A 213 -18.25 7.20 14.20
N ARG A 214 -18.23 8.53 14.31
CA ARG A 214 -18.98 9.43 13.43
C ARG A 214 -18.55 9.26 11.96
N VAL A 215 -17.24 9.25 11.70
CA VAL A 215 -16.69 9.08 10.33
C VAL A 215 -16.99 7.69 9.77
N ARG A 216 -16.94 6.65 10.63
CA ARG A 216 -17.28 5.27 10.24
C ARG A 216 -18.78 5.01 10.14
N GLY A 217 -19.63 5.94 10.62
CA GLY A 217 -21.08 5.79 10.61
C GLY A 217 -21.61 4.70 11.53
N THR A 218 -20.83 4.28 12.54
CA THR A 218 -21.17 3.14 13.40
C THR A 218 -20.53 3.31 14.78
N GLU A 219 -21.37 3.30 15.83
CA GLU A 219 -20.93 3.30 17.22
C GLU A 219 -20.11 2.04 17.54
N GLY A 220 -19.00 2.19 18.26
CA GLY A 220 -18.09 1.12 18.64
C GLY A 220 -17.07 0.73 17.55
N ALA A 221 -17.02 1.44 16.43
CA ALA A 221 -16.01 1.22 15.39
C ALA A 221 -14.58 1.43 15.93
N PHE A 222 -14.38 2.47 16.76
CA PHE A 222 -13.11 2.75 17.42
C PHE A 222 -12.64 1.59 18.29
N GLN A 223 -13.53 1.05 19.11
CA GLN A 223 -13.20 -0.07 20.01
C GLN A 223 -12.84 -1.34 19.24
N ASN A 224 -13.52 -1.61 18.11
CA ASN A 224 -13.17 -2.72 17.22
C ASN A 224 -11.74 -2.53 16.65
N THR A 225 -11.42 -1.32 16.16
CA THR A 225 -10.10 -1.00 15.64
C THR A 225 -9.02 -1.14 16.71
N LEU A 226 -9.27 -0.62 17.92
CA LEU A 226 -8.36 -0.71 19.06
C LEU A 226 -8.06 -2.17 19.44
N GLN A 227 -9.09 -3.03 19.49
CA GLN A 227 -8.92 -4.46 19.75
C GLN A 227 -8.18 -5.16 18.61
N GLY A 228 -8.53 -4.85 17.37
CA GLY A 228 -7.86 -5.38 16.17
C GLY A 228 -6.36 -5.10 16.17
N ILE A 229 -5.95 -3.86 16.47
CA ILE A 229 -4.55 -3.47 16.62
C ILE A 229 -3.85 -4.34 17.66
N ARG A 230 -4.43 -4.43 18.89
CA ARG A 230 -3.85 -5.24 19.97
C ARG A 230 -3.67 -6.70 19.58
N HIS A 231 -4.64 -7.29 18.90
CA HIS A 231 -4.56 -8.69 18.48
C HIS A 231 -3.47 -8.92 17.42
N PHE A 232 -3.34 -8.04 16.44
CA PHE A 232 -2.29 -8.15 15.42
C PHE A 232 -0.89 -7.91 16.01
N VAL A 233 -0.72 -6.87 16.83
CA VAL A 233 0.56 -6.58 17.51
C VAL A 233 0.97 -7.77 18.40
N ASN A 234 0.05 -8.32 19.19
CA ASN A 234 0.32 -9.47 20.07
C ASN A 234 0.63 -10.75 19.28
N ALA A 235 0.04 -10.92 18.10
CA ALA A 235 0.32 -12.05 17.21
C ALA A 235 1.64 -11.88 16.42
N GLY A 236 2.31 -10.71 16.49
CA GLY A 236 3.54 -10.41 15.77
C GLY A 236 3.33 -10.19 14.27
N VAL A 237 2.12 -9.80 13.85
CA VAL A 237 1.86 -9.23 12.52
C VAL A 237 2.33 -7.79 12.55
N LEU A 238 3.02 -7.31 11.53
CA LEU A 238 3.38 -5.90 11.42
C LEU A 238 2.12 -5.06 11.32
N ALA A 239 1.94 -4.15 12.26
CA ALA A 239 0.76 -3.30 12.33
C ALA A 239 1.10 -1.89 11.84
N ASP A 240 0.35 -1.43 10.87
CA ASP A 240 0.43 -0.12 10.27
C ASP A 240 -0.87 0.65 10.52
N LEU A 241 -0.77 1.82 11.12
CA LEU A 241 -1.91 2.72 11.25
C LEU A 241 -2.15 3.41 9.91
N PHE A 242 -3.23 3.04 9.25
CA PHE A 242 -3.60 3.59 7.95
C PHE A 242 -4.59 4.73 8.12
N VAL A 243 -4.15 5.95 7.80
CA VAL A 243 -4.92 7.18 7.98
C VAL A 243 -5.18 7.83 6.63
N VAL A 244 -6.45 8.16 6.37
CA VAL A 244 -6.84 9.00 5.23
C VAL A 244 -6.99 10.43 5.72
N VAL A 245 -6.06 11.31 5.30
CA VAL A 245 -6.10 12.71 5.67
C VAL A 245 -6.97 13.54 4.70
N SER A 246 -7.71 14.45 5.29
CA SER A 246 -8.56 15.43 4.64
C SER A 246 -8.35 16.79 5.30
N PRO A 247 -8.91 17.90 4.77
CA PRO A 247 -8.90 19.19 5.47
C PRO A 247 -9.48 19.17 6.89
N HIS A 248 -10.27 18.11 7.23
CA HIS A 248 -10.94 18.01 8.53
C HIS A 248 -10.08 17.39 9.64
N ASN A 249 -9.05 16.58 9.30
CA ASN A 249 -8.23 15.86 10.28
C ASN A 249 -6.73 16.06 10.13
N ILE A 250 -6.27 16.77 9.09
CA ILE A 250 -4.83 16.98 8.83
C ILE A 250 -4.12 17.76 9.96
N ASP A 251 -4.87 18.46 10.80
CA ASP A 251 -4.31 19.19 11.94
C ASP A 251 -3.94 18.28 13.12
N ASP A 252 -4.42 17.04 13.14
CA ASP A 252 -4.20 16.07 14.23
C ASP A 252 -3.12 15.02 13.94
N LEU A 253 -2.12 15.34 13.10
CA LEU A 253 -1.05 14.41 12.74
C LEU A 253 -0.27 13.91 13.95
N ASP A 254 0.00 14.75 14.94
CA ASP A 254 0.67 14.37 16.18
C ASP A 254 -0.21 13.41 17.02
N GLY A 255 -1.52 13.60 17.01
CA GLY A 255 -2.48 12.70 17.66
C GLY A 255 -2.42 11.28 17.06
N PHE A 256 -2.43 11.15 15.74
CA PHE A 256 -2.27 9.86 15.05
C PHE A 256 -0.93 9.20 15.34
N TYR A 257 0.16 10.00 15.33
CA TYR A 257 1.49 9.47 15.63
C TYR A 257 1.59 8.94 17.06
N ASN A 258 1.12 9.70 18.04
CA ASN A 258 1.14 9.30 19.44
C ASN A 258 0.26 8.06 19.67
N PHE A 259 -0.92 8.02 19.06
CA PHE A 259 -1.79 6.85 19.12
C PHE A 259 -1.09 5.59 18.59
N ALA A 260 -0.45 5.66 17.42
CA ALA A 260 0.29 4.53 16.85
C ALA A 260 1.46 4.10 17.75
N ALA A 261 2.18 5.06 18.34
CA ALA A 261 3.27 4.79 19.29
C ALA A 261 2.77 4.09 20.57
N ASP A 262 1.69 4.60 21.17
CA ASP A 262 1.09 4.05 22.41
C ASP A 262 0.54 2.63 22.19
N MET A 263 0.09 2.34 20.97
CA MET A 263 -0.41 1.04 20.56
C MET A 263 0.69 0.06 20.13
N GLY A 264 1.96 0.48 20.11
CA GLY A 264 3.10 -0.35 19.70
C GLY A 264 3.09 -0.71 18.22
N MET A 265 2.48 0.12 17.38
CA MET A 265 2.46 -0.08 15.94
C MET A 265 3.81 0.30 15.31
N GLN A 266 4.17 -0.36 14.22
CA GLN A 266 5.47 -0.19 13.59
C GLN A 266 5.49 0.97 12.59
N GLU A 267 4.34 1.29 11.98
CA GLU A 267 4.26 2.34 10.95
C GLU A 267 2.97 3.15 11.08
N LEU A 268 3.03 4.40 10.65
CA LEU A 268 1.91 5.29 10.38
C LEU A 268 1.94 5.64 8.90
N SER A 269 0.99 5.10 8.15
CA SER A 269 0.80 5.38 6.72
C SER A 269 -0.28 6.42 6.51
N ILE A 270 0.10 7.53 5.89
CA ILE A 270 -0.78 8.66 5.62
C ILE A 270 -1.12 8.68 4.14
N TYR A 271 -2.39 8.47 3.82
CA TYR A 271 -2.97 8.66 2.50
C TYR A 271 -3.78 9.95 2.45
N GLU A 272 -4.01 10.45 1.25
CA GLU A 272 -4.91 11.59 1.02
C GLU A 272 -6.33 11.11 0.71
N ILE A 273 -7.32 11.89 1.12
CA ILE A 273 -8.69 11.69 0.65
C ILE A 273 -8.76 11.97 -0.86
N ILE A 274 -9.39 11.06 -1.58
CA ILE A 274 -9.60 11.16 -3.02
C ILE A 274 -11.10 11.30 -3.28
N ALA A 275 -11.47 12.21 -4.17
CA ALA A 275 -12.85 12.40 -4.60
C ALA A 275 -13.31 11.22 -5.48
N VAL A 276 -13.70 10.11 -4.81
CA VAL A 276 -14.18 8.84 -5.39
C VAL A 276 -15.16 8.17 -4.43
N GLY A 277 -16.01 7.30 -4.92
CA GLY A 277 -17.02 6.63 -4.11
C GLY A 277 -17.97 7.64 -3.46
N ARG A 278 -18.17 7.58 -2.14
CA ARG A 278 -19.03 8.56 -1.44
C ARG A 278 -18.48 9.98 -1.44
N TRP A 279 -17.17 10.16 -1.69
CA TRP A 279 -16.53 11.48 -1.75
C TRP A 279 -16.45 12.05 -3.17
N MET A 280 -17.11 11.43 -4.16
CA MET A 280 -16.99 11.76 -5.59
C MET A 280 -17.27 13.23 -5.90
N ASP A 281 -18.27 13.79 -5.25
CA ASP A 281 -18.76 15.15 -5.49
C ASP A 281 -18.08 16.21 -4.61
N HIS A 282 -17.10 15.82 -3.76
CA HIS A 282 -16.36 16.69 -2.84
C HIS A 282 -14.95 17.00 -3.37
N GLU A 283 -14.83 17.42 -4.63
CA GLU A 283 -13.54 17.70 -5.27
C GLU A 283 -12.81 18.89 -4.65
N ASP A 284 -13.51 19.80 -3.99
CA ASP A 284 -13.00 20.97 -3.29
C ASP A 284 -12.61 20.68 -1.83
N GLU A 285 -13.00 19.52 -1.30
CA GLU A 285 -12.70 19.09 0.06
C GLU A 285 -11.56 18.06 0.09
N VAL A 286 -10.53 18.25 -0.74
CA VAL A 286 -9.31 17.44 -0.78
C VAL A 286 -8.11 18.25 -0.32
N ILE A 287 -7.01 17.56 0.03
CA ILE A 287 -5.80 18.27 0.46
C ILE A 287 -5.13 19.03 -0.69
N THR A 288 -4.44 20.13 -0.34
CA THR A 288 -3.73 21.00 -1.28
C THR A 288 -2.25 20.60 -1.42
N SER A 289 -1.54 21.25 -2.35
CA SER A 289 -0.07 21.08 -2.46
C SER A 289 0.67 21.54 -1.20
N LYS A 290 0.16 22.56 -0.50
CA LYS A 290 0.72 23.01 0.79
C LYS A 290 0.58 21.96 1.88
N ASP A 291 -0.53 21.21 1.85
CA ASP A 291 -0.75 20.11 2.77
C ASP A 291 0.19 18.93 2.48
N VAL A 292 0.46 18.64 1.21
CA VAL A 292 1.48 17.64 0.82
C VAL A 292 2.85 18.01 1.34
N ASP A 293 3.27 19.29 1.20
CA ASP A 293 4.53 19.79 1.77
C ASP A 293 4.57 19.66 3.30
N ARG A 294 3.45 19.94 3.97
CA ARG A 294 3.28 19.76 5.41
C ARG A 294 3.47 18.30 5.81
N LEU A 295 2.82 17.39 5.11
CA LEU A 295 2.93 15.94 5.33
C LEU A 295 4.37 15.43 5.12
N GLY A 296 5.07 15.92 4.09
CA GLY A 296 6.47 15.60 3.84
C GLY A 296 7.40 16.10 4.98
N LYS A 297 7.16 17.29 5.51
CA LYS A 297 7.90 17.82 6.67
C LYS A 297 7.62 17.02 7.93
N PHE A 298 6.36 16.64 8.15
CA PHE A 298 5.96 15.80 9.28
C PHE A 298 6.65 14.44 9.21
N GLN A 299 6.57 13.73 8.07
CA GLN A 299 7.28 12.47 7.85
C GLN A 299 8.77 12.58 8.20
N LYS A 300 9.47 13.57 7.64
CA LYS A 300 10.90 13.78 7.90
C LYS A 300 11.20 14.07 9.36
N SER A 301 10.35 14.83 10.04
CA SER A 301 10.49 15.15 11.45
C SER A 301 10.32 13.92 12.34
N MET A 302 9.28 13.11 12.10
CA MET A 302 9.01 11.92 12.91
C MET A 302 10.03 10.81 12.64
N ASN A 303 10.46 10.62 11.38
CA ASN A 303 11.45 9.61 11.04
C ASN A 303 12.87 9.92 11.51
N LYS A 304 13.14 11.14 11.95
CA LYS A 304 14.41 11.49 12.66
C LYS A 304 14.44 10.98 14.10
N LYS A 305 13.29 10.76 14.73
CA LYS A 305 13.23 10.21 16.08
C LYS A 305 13.72 8.76 16.07
N GLU A 306 14.46 8.36 17.09
CA GLU A 306 14.93 6.97 17.24
C GLU A 306 13.74 6.06 17.59
N ASP A 307 12.88 6.51 18.50
CA ASP A 307 11.69 5.77 18.96
C ASP A 307 10.43 6.10 18.18
N GLY A 308 9.38 5.27 18.40
CA GLY A 308 8.06 5.41 17.83
C GLY A 308 7.93 4.86 16.41
N PRO A 309 6.73 4.90 15.82
CA PRO A 309 6.47 4.35 14.51
C PRO A 309 7.22 5.11 13.40
N ARG A 310 7.54 4.41 12.32
CA ARG A 310 7.93 5.05 11.07
C ARG A 310 6.73 5.75 10.46
N VAL A 311 6.95 6.87 9.78
CA VAL A 311 5.89 7.57 9.05
C VAL A 311 6.12 7.47 7.55
N THR A 312 5.10 7.08 6.81
CA THR A 312 5.08 7.11 5.34
C THR A 312 3.93 8.00 4.86
N SER A 313 4.26 9.11 4.21
CA SER A 313 3.28 9.97 3.55
C SER A 313 3.21 9.63 2.06
N PHE A 314 2.15 8.96 1.64
CA PHE A 314 1.98 8.58 0.24
C PHE A 314 1.80 9.76 -0.71
N PRO A 315 1.13 10.87 -0.35
CA PRO A 315 1.10 12.05 -1.21
C PRO A 315 2.49 12.63 -1.51
N ASN A 316 3.41 12.59 -0.51
CA ASN A 316 4.80 12.99 -0.69
C ASN A 316 5.58 11.94 -1.50
N PHE A 317 5.45 10.65 -1.15
CA PHE A 317 6.14 9.54 -1.80
C PHE A 317 5.76 9.39 -3.28
N MET A 318 4.49 9.62 -3.61
CA MET A 318 3.97 9.65 -4.98
C MET A 318 4.02 11.05 -5.62
N GLY A 319 4.76 11.97 -5.04
CA GLY A 319 4.97 13.32 -5.56
C GLY A 319 6.01 13.39 -6.69
N PRO A 320 6.15 14.58 -7.32
CA PRO A 320 7.00 14.80 -8.49
C PRO A 320 8.49 14.59 -8.22
N ASP A 321 8.93 14.88 -7.01
CA ASP A 321 10.34 14.77 -6.62
C ASP A 321 10.76 13.35 -6.24
N GLU A 322 9.79 12.42 -6.12
CA GLU A 322 10.00 11.03 -5.71
C GLU A 322 9.61 10.05 -6.83
N PHE A 323 8.56 9.26 -6.66
CA PHE A 323 8.24 8.17 -7.59
C PHE A 323 7.09 8.49 -8.56
N GLY A 324 6.33 9.56 -8.31
CA GLY A 324 5.11 9.89 -9.05
C GLY A 324 3.98 8.88 -8.81
N CYS A 325 2.86 9.07 -9.48
CA CYS A 325 1.69 8.22 -9.33
C CYS A 325 1.95 6.78 -9.79
N PHE A 326 1.54 5.78 -9.00
CA PHE A 326 1.71 4.36 -9.29
C PHE A 326 0.57 3.76 -10.10
N ALA A 327 -0.58 4.44 -10.17
CA ALA A 327 -1.77 3.94 -10.86
C ALA A 327 -1.47 3.49 -12.30
N GLY A 328 -1.79 2.24 -12.62
CA GLY A 328 -1.60 1.65 -13.95
C GLY A 328 -0.15 1.55 -14.43
N ARG A 329 0.83 1.88 -13.60
CA ARG A 329 2.28 1.87 -13.94
C ARG A 329 3.07 0.90 -13.06
N ARG A 330 2.79 0.89 -11.78
CA ARG A 330 3.40 0.05 -10.75
C ARG A 330 2.35 -0.61 -9.87
N TRP A 331 1.12 -0.13 -9.90
CA TRP A 331 -0.01 -0.64 -9.15
C TRP A 331 -1.14 -1.05 -10.09
N MET A 332 -1.75 -2.18 -9.81
CA MET A 332 -2.94 -2.70 -10.44
C MET A 332 -3.88 -3.19 -9.33
N HIS A 333 -5.15 -2.85 -9.44
CA HIS A 333 -6.19 -3.24 -8.49
C HIS A 333 -7.28 -4.07 -9.18
N THR A 334 -7.79 -5.08 -8.48
CA THR A 334 -8.97 -5.83 -8.92
C THR A 334 -10.10 -5.64 -7.92
N THR A 335 -11.26 -5.23 -8.37
CA THR A 335 -12.45 -5.09 -7.50
C THR A 335 -12.99 -6.44 -7.07
N ALA A 336 -13.87 -6.47 -6.05
CA ALA A 336 -14.58 -7.68 -5.65
C ALA A 336 -15.50 -8.26 -6.76
N GLY A 337 -15.80 -7.50 -7.80
CA GLY A 337 -16.51 -7.94 -9.01
C GLY A 337 -15.60 -8.50 -10.10
N GLY A 338 -14.27 -8.47 -9.90
CA GLY A 338 -13.29 -8.95 -10.86
C GLY A 338 -12.81 -7.92 -11.88
N ASP A 339 -13.31 -6.69 -11.84
CA ASP A 339 -12.87 -5.60 -12.73
C ASP A 339 -11.48 -5.11 -12.35
N VAL A 340 -10.62 -4.91 -13.35
CA VAL A 340 -9.23 -4.53 -13.18
C VAL A 340 -9.05 -3.04 -13.44
N LEU A 341 -8.59 -2.33 -12.40
CA LEU A 341 -8.41 -0.87 -12.35
C LEU A 341 -6.93 -0.51 -12.28
N PRO A 342 -6.55 0.72 -12.63
CA PRO A 342 -5.18 1.22 -12.46
C PRO A 342 -4.75 1.31 -10.99
N CYS A 343 -5.69 1.63 -10.10
CA CYS A 343 -5.55 1.65 -8.64
C CYS A 343 -6.95 1.59 -8.01
N ALA A 344 -7.03 1.39 -6.70
CA ALA A 344 -8.30 1.32 -5.97
C ALA A 344 -9.14 2.62 -5.99
N TYR A 345 -8.53 3.74 -6.40
CA TYR A 345 -9.16 5.06 -6.37
C TYR A 345 -9.63 5.56 -7.73
N THR A 346 -9.37 4.83 -8.82
CA THR A 346 -9.81 5.24 -10.16
C THR A 346 -10.94 4.33 -10.62
N PRO A 347 -12.17 4.85 -10.79
CA PRO A 347 -13.34 4.02 -11.11
C PRO A 347 -13.43 3.66 -12.60
N LEU A 348 -12.30 3.36 -13.23
CA LEU A 348 -12.17 3.01 -14.66
C LEU A 348 -11.62 1.60 -14.81
N SER A 349 -12.40 0.68 -15.37
CA SER A 349 -12.02 -0.71 -15.61
C SER A 349 -11.41 -0.90 -16.98
N PHE A 350 -10.28 -1.61 -17.03
CA PHE A 350 -9.60 -2.00 -18.28
C PHE A 350 -9.87 -3.44 -18.68
N GLY A 351 -10.72 -4.16 -17.98
CA GLY A 351 -11.09 -5.53 -18.26
C GLY A 351 -11.54 -6.25 -16.98
N ASN A 352 -11.91 -7.52 -17.10
CA ASN A 352 -12.35 -8.34 -15.97
C ASN A 352 -11.61 -9.68 -15.95
N ILE A 353 -11.15 -10.12 -14.76
CA ILE A 353 -10.38 -11.36 -14.59
C ILE A 353 -11.12 -12.63 -15.01
N ARG A 354 -12.45 -12.58 -15.13
CA ARG A 354 -13.28 -13.67 -15.63
C ARG A 354 -13.32 -13.76 -17.15
N GLU A 355 -13.03 -12.66 -17.85
CA GLU A 355 -13.13 -12.56 -19.30
C GLU A 355 -11.76 -12.78 -19.97
N GLU A 356 -10.66 -12.37 -19.31
CA GLU A 356 -9.32 -12.40 -19.88
C GLU A 356 -8.22 -12.44 -18.80
N ASN A 357 -6.99 -12.72 -19.21
CA ASN A 357 -5.87 -12.77 -18.28
C ASN A 357 -5.34 -11.38 -17.92
N LEU A 358 -4.74 -11.24 -16.74
CA LEU A 358 -4.18 -9.98 -16.24
C LEU A 358 -3.09 -9.39 -17.13
N ALA A 359 -2.34 -10.21 -17.87
CA ALA A 359 -1.29 -9.74 -18.74
C ALA A 359 -1.85 -8.90 -19.91
N ALA A 360 -2.95 -9.37 -20.52
CA ALA A 360 -3.63 -8.63 -21.60
C ALA A 360 -4.21 -7.31 -21.08
N ILE A 361 -4.84 -7.34 -19.89
CA ILE A 361 -5.41 -6.13 -19.28
C ILE A 361 -4.29 -5.12 -18.93
N TRP A 362 -3.20 -5.60 -18.33
CA TRP A 362 -2.03 -4.77 -17.98
C TRP A 362 -1.41 -4.12 -19.21
N GLU A 363 -1.28 -4.85 -20.31
CA GLU A 363 -0.77 -4.32 -21.57
C GLU A 363 -1.70 -3.25 -22.15
N ARG A 364 -3.02 -3.49 -22.17
CA ARG A 364 -4.05 -2.53 -22.62
C ARG A 364 -3.99 -1.25 -21.78
N MET A 365 -3.95 -1.38 -20.46
CA MET A 365 -3.81 -0.25 -19.56
C MET A 365 -2.56 0.58 -19.87
N GLY A 366 -1.45 -0.07 -20.18
CA GLY A 366 -0.19 0.59 -20.53
C GLY A 366 -0.17 1.30 -21.85
N LYS A 367 -1.05 0.94 -22.77
CA LYS A 367 -1.22 1.62 -24.07
C LYS A 367 -2.15 2.82 -23.97
N HIS A 368 -2.95 2.90 -22.91
CA HIS A 368 -3.90 3.99 -22.71
C HIS A 368 -3.17 5.31 -22.43
N GLU A 369 -3.59 6.40 -23.08
CA GLU A 369 -2.92 7.71 -23.01
C GLU A 369 -2.71 8.24 -21.58
N ALA A 370 -3.63 7.95 -20.66
CA ALA A 370 -3.53 8.38 -19.27
C ALA A 370 -2.46 7.61 -18.46
N TYR A 371 -2.03 6.42 -18.93
CA TYR A 371 -1.15 5.52 -18.17
C TYR A 371 0.12 5.10 -18.94
N ASN A 372 0.29 5.56 -20.16
CA ASN A 372 1.47 5.27 -20.98
C ASN A 372 2.70 6.16 -20.66
N CYS A 373 2.53 7.18 -19.84
CA CYS A 373 3.56 8.10 -19.38
C CYS A 373 3.61 8.20 -17.86
N SER A 374 4.63 8.85 -17.32
CA SER A 374 4.70 9.15 -15.88
C SER A 374 3.72 10.26 -15.51
N ALA A 375 3.03 10.10 -14.38
CA ALA A 375 2.27 11.15 -13.75
C ALA A 375 3.01 11.64 -12.50
N GLU A 376 3.20 12.95 -12.37
CA GLU A 376 3.96 13.56 -11.28
C GLU A 376 3.22 13.49 -9.93
N TYR A 377 1.91 13.37 -9.96
CA TYR A 377 1.04 13.26 -8.78
C TYR A 377 -0.21 12.42 -9.10
N CYS A 378 -1.03 12.17 -8.09
CA CYS A 378 -2.24 11.38 -8.22
C CYS A 378 -3.12 11.87 -9.39
N MET A 379 -3.46 10.97 -10.33
CA MET A 379 -4.28 11.29 -11.51
C MET A 379 -5.68 11.80 -11.12
N MET A 380 -6.24 11.31 -10.01
CA MET A 380 -7.54 11.75 -9.52
C MET A 380 -7.53 13.19 -8.98
N ARG A 381 -6.35 13.79 -8.76
CA ARG A 381 -6.18 15.23 -8.44
C ARG A 381 -5.96 16.10 -9.69
N ASN A 382 -5.72 15.48 -10.85
CA ASN A 382 -5.50 16.22 -12.09
C ASN A 382 -6.85 16.68 -12.67
N PRO A 383 -7.09 18.02 -12.78
CA PRO A 383 -8.37 18.55 -13.28
C PRO A 383 -8.68 18.14 -14.74
N GLU A 384 -7.64 18.00 -15.57
CA GLU A 384 -7.80 17.59 -16.98
C GLU A 384 -8.23 16.12 -17.03
N PHE A 385 -7.56 15.24 -16.25
CA PHE A 385 -7.92 13.84 -16.15
C PHE A 385 -9.37 13.69 -15.65
N ARG A 386 -9.73 14.39 -14.58
CA ARG A 386 -11.10 14.36 -14.06
C ARG A 386 -12.13 14.88 -15.07
N SER A 387 -11.84 15.98 -15.74
CA SER A 387 -12.71 16.54 -16.78
C SER A 387 -12.93 15.56 -17.92
N LYS A 388 -11.87 14.85 -18.33
CA LYS A 388 -11.92 13.93 -19.47
C LYS A 388 -12.57 12.58 -19.15
N TYR A 389 -12.31 12.02 -17.97
CA TYR A 389 -12.65 10.62 -17.67
C TYR A 389 -13.64 10.44 -16.52
N ILE A 390 -13.68 11.36 -15.55
CA ILE A 390 -14.48 11.19 -14.34
C ILE A 390 -15.78 11.97 -14.42
N ARG A 391 -15.72 13.27 -14.72
CA ARG A 391 -16.92 14.13 -14.83
C ARG A 391 -17.81 13.80 -16.03
N THR A 392 -17.30 12.98 -16.97
CA THR A 392 -18.09 12.46 -18.11
C THR A 392 -18.91 11.23 -17.76
N ILE A 393 -18.71 10.65 -16.58
CA ILE A 393 -19.50 9.51 -16.10
C ILE A 393 -20.90 10.02 -15.74
N PRO A 394 -21.96 9.51 -16.41
CA PRO A 394 -23.31 9.94 -16.09
C PRO A 394 -23.69 9.59 -14.64
N GLU A 395 -24.48 10.48 -14.02
CA GLU A 395 -25.02 10.23 -12.68
C GLU A 395 -25.81 8.88 -12.65
N GLY A 396 -25.65 8.11 -11.58
CA GLY A 396 -26.27 6.79 -11.44
C GLY A 396 -25.60 5.67 -12.22
N THR A 397 -24.49 5.95 -12.94
CA THR A 397 -23.72 4.90 -13.61
C THR A 397 -23.11 3.94 -12.60
N GLN A 398 -23.29 2.64 -12.84
CA GLN A 398 -22.64 1.61 -12.05
C GLN A 398 -21.10 1.67 -12.20
N LEU A 399 -20.37 1.69 -11.10
CA LEU A 399 -18.91 1.72 -11.08
C LEU A 399 -18.32 0.32 -10.87
N PRO A 400 -17.14 0.07 -11.45
CA PRO A 400 -16.34 0.94 -12.32
C PRO A 400 -16.86 0.98 -13.77
N VAL A 401 -16.57 2.06 -14.48
CA VAL A 401 -16.89 2.20 -15.90
C VAL A 401 -15.91 1.38 -16.74
N ARG A 402 -16.42 0.56 -17.66
CA ARG A 402 -15.63 -0.29 -18.56
C ARG A 402 -15.13 0.50 -19.77
N LEU A 403 -13.81 0.72 -19.84
CA LEU A 403 -13.15 1.39 -20.97
C LEU A 403 -12.89 0.45 -22.16
N ASP A 404 -12.72 -0.84 -21.91
CA ASP A 404 -12.48 -1.85 -22.94
C ASP A 404 -13.67 -2.06 -23.90
N LYS A 405 -14.87 -1.66 -23.50
CA LYS A 405 -16.10 -1.74 -24.32
C LYS A 405 -16.50 -0.41 -24.97
N THR A 406 -15.81 0.70 -24.66
CA THR A 406 -16.16 2.05 -25.11
C THR A 406 -15.18 2.66 -26.12
N ILE A 407 -14.10 1.97 -26.45
CA ILE A 407 -13.14 2.44 -27.47
C ILE A 407 -13.68 2.04 -28.86
N HIS A 408 -14.47 2.95 -29.43
CA HIS A 408 -14.76 3.00 -30.86
C HIS A 408 -14.16 4.26 -31.45
#